data_a8ce1c3c77a897e4f50c20bec62159fd
#
_entry.id   a8ce1c3c77a897e4f50c20bec62159fd
#
_cell.length_a   1.000
_cell.length_b   1.000
_cell.length_c   1.000
_cell.angle_alpha   90.00
_cell.angle_beta   90.00
_cell.angle_gamma   90.00
#
_symmetry.space_group_name_H-M   'P 1'
#
loop_
_entity.id
_entity.type
_entity.pdbx_description
1 polymer ?
#
loop_
_entity_poly.entity_id
_entity_poly.type
_entity_poly.pdbx_seq_one_letter_code
_entity_poly.pdbx_strand_id
1 'polypeptide(L)'
;MTRILLTGSNSGFGRLAALSLAREGHQVIATMRTLAKGEELRSAAEEEGLAIELRQLDVCDPDSVETCMADPLDIDVLVNNAGFEVQGAIDQIDDALMQRQLETNVMGPLRTMRAVLPRWSDRGSGVIVNVSSIAGRVAPPYSGAYSASKHALEAMTEALHFEVSHLGIRVHLIEPGRFATNFHDNIVFPESWDGSPQQQRALAFRESLTSLDGGDPPADPQAVADAIARASTDPAMPFRTLVGADAELIDATKTSMSFEDFETTMRTALDWHD
;
A
#
# COMPACT_ATOMS: atom_id res chain seq x y z
N MET A 1 -6.28 20.74 13.08
CA MET A 1 -5.13 19.89 13.49
C MET A 1 -5.67 18.49 13.68
N THR A 2 -5.21 17.54 12.92
CA THR A 2 -5.74 16.16 12.85
C THR A 2 -4.70 15.20 13.43
N ARG A 3 -5.11 14.18 14.14
CA ARG A 3 -4.20 13.14 14.66
C ARG A 3 -4.26 11.89 13.80
N ILE A 4 -3.14 11.51 13.22
CA ILE A 4 -3.04 10.51 12.16
C ILE A 4 -2.14 9.37 12.58
N LEU A 5 -2.63 8.14 12.55
CA LEU A 5 -1.81 6.95 12.73
C LEU A 5 -1.50 6.34 11.35
N LEU A 6 -0.22 6.10 11.09
CA LEU A 6 0.26 5.60 9.82
C LEU A 6 1.12 4.34 10.03
N THR A 7 0.75 3.24 9.38
CA THR A 7 1.46 1.97 9.52
C THR A 7 2.59 1.83 8.49
N GLY A 8 3.73 1.21 8.89
CA GLY A 8 4.84 0.96 7.97
C GLY A 8 5.61 2.21 7.57
N SER A 9 5.91 3.09 8.55
CA SER A 9 6.48 4.42 8.31
C SER A 9 8.01 4.48 8.33
N ASN A 10 8.70 3.36 8.41
CA ASN A 10 10.17 3.35 8.48
C ASN A 10 10.87 3.66 7.15
N SER A 11 10.16 3.55 6.01
CA SER A 11 10.73 3.79 4.68
C SER A 11 9.64 4.08 3.64
N GLY A 12 10.03 4.37 2.40
CA GLY A 12 9.15 4.49 1.24
C GLY A 12 8.00 5.48 1.44
N PHE A 13 6.82 5.13 0.91
CA PHE A 13 5.64 6.01 0.95
C PHE A 13 5.23 6.37 2.38
N GLY A 14 5.32 5.42 3.33
CA GLY A 14 4.95 5.66 4.71
C GLY A 14 5.82 6.72 5.38
N ARG A 15 7.15 6.71 5.14
CA ARG A 15 8.04 7.74 5.67
C ARG A 15 7.76 9.11 5.03
N LEU A 16 7.62 9.16 3.72
CA LEU A 16 7.33 10.41 3.00
C LEU A 16 5.98 11.00 3.42
N ALA A 17 4.94 10.18 3.51
CA ALA A 17 3.62 10.62 3.96
C ALA A 17 3.63 11.14 5.41
N ALA A 18 4.37 10.48 6.31
CA ALA A 18 4.50 10.95 7.69
C ALA A 18 5.13 12.34 7.76
N LEU A 19 6.19 12.60 6.97
CA LEU A 19 6.82 13.91 6.88
C LEU A 19 5.88 14.94 6.24
N SER A 20 5.22 14.63 5.13
CA SER A 20 4.30 15.54 4.46
C SER A 20 3.16 15.97 5.38
N LEU A 21 2.50 15.02 6.03
CA LEU A 21 1.41 15.30 6.96
C LEU A 21 1.86 16.14 8.17
N ALA A 22 3.04 15.88 8.71
CA ALA A 22 3.58 16.65 9.81
C ALA A 22 3.97 18.08 9.40
N ARG A 23 4.50 18.28 8.18
CA ARG A 23 4.77 19.61 7.59
C ARG A 23 3.49 20.43 7.38
N GLU A 24 2.37 19.76 7.11
CA GLU A 24 1.04 20.38 7.03
C GLU A 24 0.44 20.74 8.41
N GLY A 25 1.17 20.47 9.50
CA GLY A 25 0.78 20.81 10.87
C GLY A 25 -0.12 19.77 11.56
N HIS A 26 -0.15 18.54 11.06
CA HIS A 26 -0.86 17.43 11.71
C HIS A 26 0.02 16.73 12.75
N GLN A 27 -0.61 16.06 13.72
CA GLN A 27 0.09 15.16 14.65
C GLN A 27 0.16 13.76 14.03
N VAL A 28 1.36 13.25 13.80
CA VAL A 28 1.56 11.96 13.16
C VAL A 28 2.09 10.94 14.16
N ILE A 29 1.40 9.82 14.29
CA ILE A 29 1.88 8.61 14.96
C ILE A 29 2.39 7.67 13.86
N ALA A 30 3.70 7.69 13.66
CA ALA A 30 4.38 6.89 12.67
C ALA A 30 4.74 5.53 13.26
N THR A 31 4.15 4.45 12.75
CA THR A 31 4.34 3.13 13.35
C THR A 31 5.19 2.19 12.51
N MET A 32 5.92 1.32 13.18
CA MET A 32 6.80 0.32 12.56
C MET A 32 7.06 -0.85 13.49
N ARG A 33 7.39 -2.04 12.96
CA ARG A 33 7.67 -3.23 13.75
C ARG A 33 8.87 -3.08 14.70
N THR A 34 9.90 -2.35 14.26
CA THR A 34 11.15 -2.18 14.99
C THR A 34 11.52 -0.70 15.03
N LEU A 35 11.45 -0.07 16.21
CA LEU A 35 11.70 1.37 16.37
C LEU A 35 13.10 1.82 15.91
N ALA A 36 14.11 0.93 16.02
CA ALA A 36 15.45 1.23 15.53
C ALA A 36 15.52 1.47 14.01
N LYS A 37 14.54 0.99 13.23
CA LYS A 37 14.45 1.28 11.79
C LYS A 37 13.82 2.64 11.47
N GLY A 38 13.38 3.38 12.48
CA GLY A 38 12.79 4.70 12.34
C GLY A 38 13.77 5.87 12.53
N GLU A 39 15.06 5.61 12.63
CA GLU A 39 16.05 6.64 12.96
C GLU A 39 16.11 7.74 11.91
N GLU A 40 16.06 7.42 10.62
CA GLU A 40 16.02 8.42 9.55
C GLU A 40 14.79 9.34 9.64
N LEU A 41 13.61 8.74 9.97
CA LEU A 41 12.38 9.51 10.15
C LEU A 41 12.48 10.41 11.40
N ARG A 42 13.05 9.89 12.48
CA ARG A 42 13.26 10.64 13.72
C ARG A 42 14.16 11.83 13.49
N SER A 43 15.34 11.62 12.88
CA SER A 43 16.30 12.69 12.60
C SER A 43 15.69 13.78 11.73
N ALA A 44 14.99 13.39 10.66
CA ALA A 44 14.31 14.35 9.80
C ALA A 44 13.22 15.15 10.55
N ALA A 45 12.44 14.49 11.41
CA ALA A 45 11.43 15.15 12.22
C ALA A 45 12.03 16.13 13.23
N GLU A 46 13.13 15.76 13.89
CA GLU A 46 13.84 16.63 14.85
C GLU A 46 14.47 17.85 14.14
N GLU A 47 15.12 17.64 13.00
CA GLU A 47 15.74 18.72 12.21
C GLU A 47 14.72 19.77 11.74
N GLU A 48 13.52 19.34 11.39
CA GLU A 48 12.44 20.20 10.92
C GLU A 48 11.47 20.65 12.04
N GLY A 49 11.63 20.15 13.27
CA GLY A 49 10.75 20.47 14.39
C GLY A 49 9.30 19.94 14.21
N LEU A 50 9.15 18.79 13.57
CA LEU A 50 7.86 18.21 13.22
C LEU A 50 7.24 17.38 14.36
N ALA A 51 5.90 17.41 14.46
CA ALA A 51 5.14 16.65 15.47
C ALA A 51 4.94 15.19 15.03
N ILE A 52 6.00 14.37 15.07
CA ILE A 52 5.96 12.95 14.76
C ILE A 52 6.31 12.13 16.00
N GLU A 53 5.37 11.27 16.42
CA GLU A 53 5.57 10.26 17.45
C GLU A 53 5.92 8.93 16.78
N LEU A 54 7.05 8.30 17.15
CA LEU A 54 7.36 6.93 16.70
C LEU A 54 6.79 5.93 17.69
N ARG A 55 6.02 4.94 17.17
CA ARG A 55 5.41 3.89 17.98
C ARG A 55 5.62 2.52 17.37
N GLN A 56 5.84 1.52 18.22
CA GLN A 56 5.95 0.14 17.74
C GLN A 56 4.57 -0.40 17.38
N LEU A 57 4.48 -1.04 16.21
CA LEU A 57 3.30 -1.77 15.75
C LEU A 57 3.72 -2.85 14.77
N ASP A 58 3.44 -4.10 15.11
CA ASP A 58 3.40 -5.21 14.16
C ASP A 58 1.93 -5.49 13.81
N VAL A 59 1.53 -5.21 12.56
CA VAL A 59 0.15 -5.43 12.10
C VAL A 59 -0.22 -6.91 12.01
N CYS A 60 0.78 -7.81 12.01
CA CYS A 60 0.58 -9.25 12.02
C CYS A 60 0.32 -9.82 13.42
N ASP A 61 0.64 -9.06 14.47
CA ASP A 61 0.46 -9.46 15.86
C ASP A 61 -0.76 -8.78 16.47
N PRO A 62 -1.85 -9.53 16.80
CA PRO A 62 -3.04 -8.96 17.43
C PRO A 62 -2.78 -8.21 18.73
N ASP A 63 -1.86 -8.71 19.59
CA ASP A 63 -1.54 -8.10 20.86
C ASP A 63 -0.79 -6.77 20.66
N SER A 64 0.07 -6.70 19.64
CA SER A 64 0.74 -5.46 19.24
C SER A 64 -0.26 -4.42 18.72
N VAL A 65 -1.25 -4.85 17.94
CA VAL A 65 -2.32 -3.96 17.46
C VAL A 65 -3.16 -3.46 18.64
N GLU A 66 -3.60 -4.35 19.53
CA GLU A 66 -4.37 -3.97 20.72
C GLU A 66 -3.60 -2.97 21.57
N THR A 67 -2.33 -3.25 21.88
CA THR A 67 -1.47 -2.36 22.69
C THR A 67 -1.28 -0.99 22.03
N CYS A 68 -0.99 -0.97 20.73
CA CYS A 68 -0.76 0.29 20.00
C CYS A 68 -2.02 1.13 19.88
N MET A 69 -3.18 0.49 19.74
CA MET A 69 -4.49 1.12 19.51
C MET A 69 -5.31 1.28 20.79
N ALA A 70 -4.75 0.91 21.97
CA ALA A 70 -5.42 1.03 23.26
C ALA A 70 -5.76 2.48 23.60
N ASP A 71 -6.81 2.65 24.39
CA ASP A 71 -7.22 3.94 24.93
C ASP A 71 -6.10 4.55 25.82
N PRO A 72 -5.82 5.84 25.74
CA PRO A 72 -6.58 6.94 25.11
C PRO A 72 -6.10 7.34 23.71
N LEU A 73 -5.84 6.38 22.80
CA LEU A 73 -5.45 6.70 21.44
C LEU A 73 -6.64 7.30 20.66
N ASP A 74 -6.82 8.61 20.75
CA ASP A 74 -7.83 9.34 19.98
C ASP A 74 -7.18 9.80 18.66
N ILE A 75 -7.40 9.02 17.60
CA ILE A 75 -6.96 9.33 16.23
C ILE A 75 -8.16 9.65 15.35
N ASP A 76 -7.95 10.54 14.37
CA ASP A 76 -8.94 10.96 13.40
C ASP A 76 -8.78 10.20 12.08
N VAL A 77 -7.54 9.79 11.77
CA VAL A 77 -7.18 9.15 10.52
C VAL A 77 -6.32 7.92 10.78
N LEU A 78 -6.66 6.84 10.09
CA LEU A 78 -5.87 5.62 10.02
C LEU A 78 -5.36 5.42 8.59
N VAL A 79 -4.04 5.37 8.42
CA VAL A 79 -3.40 5.04 7.13
C VAL A 79 -2.79 3.65 7.21
N ASN A 80 -3.37 2.69 6.51
CA ASN A 80 -2.85 1.34 6.34
C ASN A 80 -1.90 1.32 5.14
N ASN A 81 -0.62 1.53 5.39
CA ASN A 81 0.43 1.52 4.39
C ASN A 81 1.38 0.31 4.54
N ALA A 82 1.47 -0.29 5.72
CA ALA A 82 2.33 -1.46 5.92
C ALA A 82 2.00 -2.60 4.94
N GLY A 83 3.02 -3.08 4.24
CA GLY A 83 2.87 -4.14 3.25
C GLY A 83 4.20 -4.56 2.66
N PHE A 84 4.20 -5.70 1.98
CA PHE A 84 5.34 -6.22 1.23
C PHE A 84 4.84 -7.09 0.07
N GLU A 85 5.74 -7.55 -0.79
CA GLU A 85 5.45 -8.42 -1.92
C GLU A 85 6.13 -9.77 -1.77
N VAL A 86 5.38 -10.84 -2.01
CA VAL A 86 5.92 -12.15 -2.38
C VAL A 86 5.88 -12.25 -3.90
N GLN A 87 7.05 -12.39 -4.52
CA GLN A 87 7.19 -12.53 -5.96
C GLN A 87 7.68 -13.93 -6.31
N GLY A 88 6.99 -14.60 -7.21
CA GLY A 88 7.33 -15.94 -7.67
C GLY A 88 6.28 -16.49 -8.62
N ALA A 89 6.61 -17.54 -9.35
CA ALA A 89 5.63 -18.28 -10.14
C ALA A 89 4.64 -19.00 -9.20
N ILE A 90 3.39 -19.14 -9.63
CA ILE A 90 2.33 -19.71 -8.78
C ILE A 90 2.66 -21.12 -8.29
N ASP A 91 3.32 -21.92 -9.10
CA ASP A 91 3.75 -23.28 -8.76
C ASP A 91 4.95 -23.33 -7.78
N GLN A 92 5.60 -22.21 -7.51
CA GLN A 92 6.72 -22.10 -6.57
C GLN A 92 6.32 -21.48 -5.23
N ILE A 93 5.16 -20.83 -5.16
CA ILE A 93 4.66 -20.20 -3.93
C ILE A 93 4.03 -21.24 -3.04
N ASP A 94 4.64 -21.51 -1.89
CA ASP A 94 4.09 -22.40 -0.89
C ASP A 94 3.01 -21.74 -0.02
N ASP A 95 2.29 -22.56 0.75
CA ASP A 95 1.21 -22.10 1.63
C ASP A 95 1.71 -21.09 2.67
N ALA A 96 2.92 -21.23 3.18
CA ALA A 96 3.47 -20.34 4.21
C ALA A 96 3.77 -18.94 3.66
N LEU A 97 4.32 -18.86 2.45
CA LEU A 97 4.54 -17.59 1.75
C LEU A 97 3.21 -16.89 1.43
N MET A 98 2.22 -17.66 0.93
CA MET A 98 0.89 -17.12 0.65
C MET A 98 0.21 -16.63 1.93
N GLN A 99 0.24 -17.40 3.01
CA GLN A 99 -0.31 -16.99 4.30
C GLN A 99 0.37 -15.72 4.82
N ARG A 100 1.71 -15.65 4.76
CA ARG A 100 2.48 -14.47 5.18
C ARG A 100 2.10 -13.22 4.38
N GLN A 101 1.90 -13.37 3.06
CA GLN A 101 1.45 -12.28 2.18
C GLN A 101 0.08 -11.75 2.62
N LEU A 102 -0.89 -12.64 2.83
CA LEU A 102 -2.24 -12.29 3.25
C LEU A 102 -2.25 -11.74 4.68
N GLU A 103 -1.45 -12.31 5.58
CA GLU A 103 -1.39 -11.89 6.98
C GLU A 103 -0.99 -10.42 7.11
N THR A 104 0.01 -9.98 6.34
CA THR A 104 0.45 -8.58 6.38
C THR A 104 -0.49 -7.66 5.60
N ASN A 105 -0.79 -7.99 4.34
CA ASN A 105 -1.44 -7.05 3.42
C ASN A 105 -2.96 -7.02 3.55
N VAL A 106 -3.57 -8.03 4.19
CA VAL A 106 -5.02 -8.18 4.32
C VAL A 106 -5.44 -8.19 5.79
N MET A 107 -4.92 -9.13 6.57
CA MET A 107 -5.29 -9.26 7.98
C MET A 107 -4.78 -8.11 8.84
N GLY A 108 -3.60 -7.56 8.52
CA GLY A 108 -3.06 -6.36 9.16
C GLY A 108 -4.02 -5.16 9.08
N PRO A 109 -4.37 -4.68 7.88
CA PRO A 109 -5.39 -3.63 7.70
C PRO A 109 -6.74 -3.97 8.35
N LEU A 110 -7.21 -5.21 8.25
CA LEU A 110 -8.45 -5.63 8.90
C LEU A 110 -8.39 -5.42 10.43
N ARG A 111 -7.29 -5.80 11.09
CA ARG A 111 -7.12 -5.62 12.55
C ARG A 111 -7.12 -4.15 12.94
N THR A 112 -6.36 -3.33 12.23
CA THR A 112 -6.28 -1.89 12.53
C THR A 112 -7.61 -1.18 12.29
N MET A 113 -8.34 -1.51 11.21
CA MET A 113 -9.69 -0.99 10.95
C MET A 113 -10.66 -1.39 12.07
N ARG A 114 -10.68 -2.68 12.46
CA ARG A 114 -11.54 -3.17 13.55
C ARG A 114 -11.25 -2.47 14.88
N ALA A 115 -10.03 -2.06 15.14
CA ALA A 115 -9.65 -1.36 16.37
C ALA A 115 -10.20 0.07 16.45
N VAL A 116 -10.39 0.77 15.31
CA VAL A 116 -10.87 2.16 15.28
C VAL A 116 -12.37 2.28 15.07
N LEU A 117 -12.96 1.37 14.29
CA LEU A 117 -14.35 1.48 13.81
C LEU A 117 -15.39 1.62 14.93
N PRO A 118 -15.35 0.88 16.06
CA PRO A 118 -16.36 1.05 17.11
C PRO A 118 -16.42 2.48 17.65
N ARG A 119 -15.26 3.07 17.98
CA ARG A 119 -15.18 4.45 18.50
C ARG A 119 -15.57 5.49 17.46
N TRP A 120 -15.21 5.27 16.21
CA TRP A 120 -15.54 6.20 15.13
C TRP A 120 -17.03 6.15 14.75
N SER A 121 -17.66 4.96 14.83
CA SER A 121 -19.11 4.82 14.66
C SER A 121 -19.88 5.58 15.73
N ASP A 122 -19.45 5.51 17.00
CA ASP A 122 -20.06 6.25 18.10
C ASP A 122 -19.82 7.77 17.97
N ARG A 123 -18.63 8.16 17.50
CA ARG A 123 -18.24 9.57 17.29
C ARG A 123 -18.89 10.19 16.06
N GLY A 124 -19.24 9.40 15.06
CA GLY A 124 -19.78 9.86 13.78
C GLY A 124 -18.74 10.52 12.87
N SER A 125 -17.45 10.16 13.00
CA SER A 125 -16.37 10.73 12.18
C SER A 125 -15.11 9.88 12.21
N GLY A 126 -14.41 9.84 11.09
CA GLY A 126 -13.12 9.16 10.93
C GLY A 126 -12.71 9.08 9.46
N VAL A 127 -11.44 8.77 9.21
CA VAL A 127 -10.91 8.56 7.86
C VAL A 127 -10.02 7.34 7.82
N ILE A 128 -10.30 6.43 6.91
CA ILE A 128 -9.46 5.28 6.60
C ILE A 128 -8.84 5.49 5.22
N VAL A 129 -7.52 5.38 5.14
CA VAL A 129 -6.77 5.38 3.88
C VAL A 129 -6.02 4.04 3.77
N ASN A 130 -6.42 3.21 2.83
CA ASN A 130 -5.74 1.95 2.55
C ASN A 130 -4.85 2.10 1.32
N VAL A 131 -3.54 1.87 1.49
CA VAL A 131 -2.59 1.89 0.37
C VAL A 131 -2.60 0.52 -0.30
N SER A 132 -3.29 0.49 -1.45
CA SER A 132 -3.37 -0.66 -2.32
C SER A 132 -2.23 -0.68 -3.35
N SER A 133 -2.53 -0.92 -4.61
CA SER A 133 -1.62 -0.91 -5.76
C SER A 133 -2.43 -1.06 -7.04
N ILE A 134 -1.87 -0.68 -8.17
CA ILE A 134 -2.37 -1.13 -9.48
C ILE A 134 -2.47 -2.67 -9.55
N ALA A 135 -1.64 -3.39 -8.80
CA ALA A 135 -1.74 -4.85 -8.66
C ALA A 135 -3.02 -5.33 -7.94
N GLY A 136 -3.80 -4.46 -7.34
CA GLY A 136 -5.18 -4.72 -6.87
C GLY A 136 -6.23 -4.63 -7.96
N ARG A 137 -5.86 -4.17 -9.16
CA ARG A 137 -6.72 -4.01 -10.35
C ARG A 137 -6.34 -4.96 -11.48
N VAL A 138 -5.04 -5.19 -11.63
CA VAL A 138 -4.47 -6.11 -12.63
C VAL A 138 -3.51 -7.07 -11.93
N ALA A 139 -3.32 -8.26 -12.49
CA ALA A 139 -2.41 -9.26 -11.95
C ALA A 139 -1.30 -9.56 -12.95
N PRO A 140 -0.13 -8.92 -12.84
CA PRO A 140 0.99 -9.23 -13.71
C PRO A 140 1.58 -10.61 -13.40
N PRO A 141 2.26 -11.25 -14.36
CA PRO A 141 2.97 -12.50 -14.13
C PRO A 141 3.94 -12.39 -12.97
N TYR A 142 4.13 -13.47 -12.23
CA TYR A 142 5.05 -13.60 -11.08
C TYR A 142 4.72 -12.76 -9.84
N SER A 143 3.65 -11.96 -9.86
CA SER A 143 3.13 -11.20 -8.72
C SER A 143 1.77 -11.72 -8.23
N GLY A 144 1.45 -12.99 -8.49
CA GLY A 144 0.11 -13.54 -8.21
C GLY A 144 -0.30 -13.47 -6.73
N ALA A 145 0.59 -13.81 -5.80
CA ALA A 145 0.31 -13.74 -4.36
C ALA A 145 0.09 -12.29 -3.89
N TYR A 146 0.94 -11.38 -4.34
CA TYR A 146 0.81 -9.96 -4.04
C TYR A 146 -0.49 -9.39 -4.62
N SER A 147 -0.78 -9.67 -5.90
CA SER A 147 -2.01 -9.22 -6.55
C SER A 147 -3.26 -9.75 -5.85
N ALA A 148 -3.28 -11.03 -5.46
CA ALA A 148 -4.38 -11.61 -4.69
C ALA A 148 -4.60 -10.86 -3.37
N SER A 149 -3.51 -10.50 -2.65
CA SER A 149 -3.61 -9.74 -1.41
C SER A 149 -4.16 -8.32 -1.63
N LYS A 150 -3.75 -7.66 -2.71
CA LYS A 150 -4.24 -6.30 -3.03
C LYS A 150 -5.69 -6.32 -3.54
N HIS A 151 -6.08 -7.30 -4.37
CA HIS A 151 -7.50 -7.50 -4.74
C HIS A 151 -8.38 -7.77 -3.51
N ALA A 152 -7.90 -8.55 -2.54
CA ALA A 152 -8.63 -8.77 -1.30
C ALA A 152 -8.78 -7.47 -0.47
N LEU A 153 -7.73 -6.65 -0.38
CA LEU A 153 -7.77 -5.34 0.29
C LEU A 153 -8.75 -4.40 -0.41
N GLU A 154 -8.75 -4.36 -1.77
CA GLU A 154 -9.70 -3.59 -2.57
C GLU A 154 -11.15 -3.96 -2.23
N ALA A 155 -11.47 -5.26 -2.29
CA ALA A 155 -12.82 -5.77 -2.04
C ALA A 155 -13.29 -5.45 -0.60
N MET A 156 -12.43 -5.65 0.41
CA MET A 156 -12.77 -5.31 1.80
C MET A 156 -12.97 -3.81 1.99
N THR A 157 -12.14 -2.98 1.34
CA THR A 157 -12.24 -1.54 1.46
C THR A 157 -13.50 -1.00 0.79
N GLU A 158 -13.87 -1.56 -0.36
CA GLU A 158 -15.11 -1.21 -1.06
C GLU A 158 -16.33 -1.59 -0.23
N ALA A 159 -16.38 -2.80 0.33
CA ALA A 159 -17.45 -3.22 1.23
C ALA A 159 -17.56 -2.28 2.44
N LEU A 160 -16.43 -2.00 3.10
CA LEU A 160 -16.38 -1.10 4.25
C LEU A 160 -16.91 0.29 3.92
N HIS A 161 -16.58 0.84 2.74
CA HIS A 161 -17.08 2.16 2.32
C HIS A 161 -18.62 2.22 2.37
N PHE A 162 -19.31 1.20 1.85
CA PHE A 162 -20.77 1.12 1.92
C PHE A 162 -21.30 0.93 3.34
N GLU A 163 -20.56 0.19 4.17
CA GLU A 163 -20.96 -0.10 5.55
C GLU A 163 -20.89 1.12 6.47
N VAL A 164 -19.94 2.06 6.24
CA VAL A 164 -19.62 3.11 7.22
C VAL A 164 -19.82 4.55 6.71
N SER A 165 -20.04 4.77 5.42
CA SER A 165 -20.19 6.12 4.87
C SER A 165 -21.35 6.89 5.48
N HIS A 166 -22.46 6.22 5.78
CA HIS A 166 -23.63 6.79 6.45
C HIS A 166 -23.38 7.17 7.91
N LEU A 167 -22.28 6.68 8.51
CA LEU A 167 -21.82 7.01 9.87
C LEU A 167 -20.84 8.19 9.88
N GLY A 168 -20.62 8.88 8.75
CA GLY A 168 -19.68 9.99 8.66
C GLY A 168 -18.20 9.55 8.61
N ILE A 169 -17.92 8.27 8.38
CA ILE A 169 -16.57 7.74 8.23
C ILE A 169 -16.23 7.69 6.74
N ARG A 170 -15.14 8.34 6.34
CA ARG A 170 -14.62 8.31 4.97
C ARG A 170 -13.63 7.17 4.78
N VAL A 171 -13.66 6.55 3.62
CA VAL A 171 -12.77 5.43 3.28
C VAL A 171 -12.18 5.69 1.90
N HIS A 172 -10.86 5.57 1.76
CA HIS A 172 -10.13 5.83 0.54
C HIS A 172 -9.15 4.70 0.20
N LEU A 173 -8.98 4.46 -1.09
CA LEU A 173 -7.95 3.60 -1.67
C LEU A 173 -6.95 4.46 -2.44
N ILE A 174 -5.68 4.28 -2.14
CA ILE A 174 -4.58 4.80 -2.95
C ILE A 174 -3.98 3.62 -3.72
N GLU A 175 -3.93 3.74 -5.03
CA GLU A 175 -3.57 2.67 -5.97
C GLU A 175 -2.31 3.07 -6.75
N PRO A 176 -1.09 2.97 -6.15
CA PRO A 176 0.15 3.32 -6.82
C PRO A 176 0.48 2.37 -7.97
N GLY A 177 1.07 2.92 -9.03
CA GLY A 177 1.81 2.19 -10.04
C GLY A 177 3.22 1.83 -9.55
N ARG A 178 4.20 1.86 -10.45
CA ARG A 178 5.60 1.56 -10.15
C ARG A 178 6.33 2.82 -9.73
N PHE A 179 6.95 2.76 -8.56
CA PHE A 179 7.74 3.85 -8.00
C PHE A 179 9.08 3.33 -7.48
N ALA A 180 10.13 4.13 -7.61
CA ALA A 180 11.43 3.82 -7.04
C ALA A 180 11.42 4.03 -5.52
N THR A 181 11.22 2.95 -4.79
CA THR A 181 11.28 2.93 -3.32
C THR A 181 12.05 1.71 -2.83
N ASN A 182 12.45 1.69 -1.55
CA ASN A 182 13.04 0.52 -0.91
C ASN A 182 12.04 -0.65 -0.74
N PHE A 183 10.86 -0.57 -1.35
CA PHE A 183 9.88 -1.65 -1.37
C PHE A 183 10.44 -2.90 -2.05
N HIS A 184 11.21 -2.70 -3.12
CA HIS A 184 11.85 -3.78 -3.86
C HIS A 184 12.90 -4.54 -3.04
N ASP A 185 13.55 -3.90 -2.07
CA ASP A 185 14.53 -4.53 -1.19
C ASP A 185 13.87 -5.50 -0.19
N ASN A 186 12.56 -5.40 -0.01
CA ASN A 186 11.75 -6.22 0.88
C ASN A 186 10.92 -7.30 0.17
N ILE A 187 11.14 -7.51 -1.14
CA ILE A 187 10.49 -8.59 -1.88
C ILE A 187 10.98 -9.93 -1.32
N VAL A 188 10.04 -10.82 -1.08
CA VAL A 188 10.32 -12.20 -0.62
C VAL A 188 10.11 -13.15 -1.79
N PHE A 189 11.07 -14.04 -1.98
CA PHE A 189 11.04 -15.03 -3.05
C PHE A 189 10.91 -16.44 -2.49
N PRO A 190 10.32 -17.39 -3.24
CA PRO A 190 10.38 -18.82 -2.91
C PRO A 190 11.82 -19.33 -2.87
N GLU A 191 12.08 -20.37 -2.08
CA GLU A 191 13.42 -20.99 -2.00
C GLU A 191 13.92 -21.51 -3.36
N SER A 192 13.00 -21.98 -4.20
CA SER A 192 13.28 -22.49 -5.54
C SER A 192 13.44 -21.41 -6.61
N TRP A 193 13.41 -20.12 -6.21
CA TRP A 193 13.41 -19.01 -7.17
C TRP A 193 14.75 -18.78 -7.84
N ASP A 194 15.84 -18.77 -7.06
CA ASP A 194 17.17 -18.44 -7.57
C ASP A 194 17.69 -19.43 -8.60
N GLY A 195 18.05 -18.92 -9.77
CA GLY A 195 18.53 -19.71 -10.90
C GLY A 195 17.42 -20.47 -11.67
N SER A 196 16.16 -20.32 -11.29
CA SER A 196 15.05 -20.99 -11.96
C SER A 196 14.76 -20.37 -13.36
N PRO A 197 14.19 -21.14 -14.27
CA PRO A 197 13.69 -20.60 -15.55
C PRO A 197 12.63 -19.51 -15.35
N GLN A 198 11.83 -19.62 -14.29
CA GLN A 198 10.79 -18.65 -13.94
C GLN A 198 11.40 -17.30 -13.54
N GLN A 199 12.51 -17.32 -12.78
CA GLN A 199 13.24 -16.08 -12.45
C GLN A 199 13.73 -15.38 -13.71
N GLN A 200 14.31 -16.12 -14.66
CA GLN A 200 14.80 -15.53 -15.91
C GLN A 200 13.67 -14.87 -16.72
N ARG A 201 12.53 -15.55 -16.83
CA ARG A 201 11.34 -15.00 -17.50
C ARG A 201 10.77 -13.77 -16.75
N ALA A 202 10.75 -13.80 -15.42
CA ALA A 202 10.29 -12.67 -14.62
C ALA A 202 11.20 -11.42 -14.77
N LEU A 203 12.51 -11.63 -14.86
CA LEU A 203 13.46 -10.54 -15.13
C LEU A 203 13.25 -9.94 -16.52
N ALA A 204 13.08 -10.79 -17.55
CA ALA A 204 12.76 -10.34 -18.91
C ALA A 204 11.45 -9.56 -18.96
N PHE A 205 10.40 -10.05 -18.28
CA PHE A 205 9.12 -9.35 -18.18
C PHE A 205 9.27 -7.97 -17.51
N ARG A 206 10.06 -7.90 -16.43
CA ARG A 206 10.33 -6.63 -15.74
C ARG A 206 11.09 -5.64 -16.62
N GLU A 207 12.05 -6.14 -17.40
CA GLU A 207 12.79 -5.31 -18.36
C GLU A 207 11.86 -4.75 -19.44
N SER A 208 10.97 -5.59 -20.00
CA SER A 208 9.95 -5.15 -20.95
C SER A 208 9.01 -4.11 -20.35
N LEU A 209 8.56 -4.27 -19.09
CA LEU A 209 7.75 -3.25 -18.41
C LEU A 209 8.49 -1.91 -18.29
N THR A 210 9.80 -1.94 -18.00
CA THR A 210 10.60 -0.71 -17.89
C THR A 210 10.73 0.00 -19.23
N SER A 211 10.74 -0.75 -20.33
CA SER A 211 10.80 -0.17 -21.67
C SER A 211 9.54 0.60 -22.07
N LEU A 212 8.39 0.29 -21.48
CA LEU A 212 7.14 1.04 -21.71
C LEU A 212 7.17 2.47 -21.15
N ASP A 213 8.04 2.74 -20.19
CA ASP A 213 8.17 4.08 -19.59
C ASP A 213 8.91 5.06 -20.54
N GLY A 214 9.28 4.63 -21.75
CA GLY A 214 9.93 5.48 -22.77
C GLY A 214 11.31 5.99 -22.38
N GLY A 215 11.92 5.40 -21.34
CA GLY A 215 13.21 5.85 -20.77
C GLY A 215 13.07 7.03 -19.80
N ASP A 216 11.86 7.41 -19.43
CA ASP A 216 11.63 8.41 -18.40
C ASP A 216 12.15 7.92 -17.04
N PRO A 217 12.67 8.82 -16.19
CA PRO A 217 13.08 8.45 -14.84
C PRO A 217 11.88 7.89 -14.07
N PRO A 218 12.11 6.96 -13.10
CA PRO A 218 11.04 6.46 -12.27
C PRO A 218 10.25 7.59 -11.62
N ALA A 219 8.92 7.43 -11.54
CA ALA A 219 8.06 8.43 -10.92
C ALA A 219 8.48 8.72 -9.47
N ASP A 220 8.37 10.00 -9.07
CA ASP A 220 8.72 10.44 -7.73
C ASP A 220 7.75 9.84 -6.69
N PRO A 221 8.23 9.05 -5.72
CA PRO A 221 7.38 8.48 -4.68
C PRO A 221 6.69 9.52 -3.80
N GLN A 222 7.11 10.79 -3.85
CA GLN A 222 6.43 11.90 -3.18
C GLN A 222 4.97 12.05 -3.67
N ALA A 223 4.69 11.76 -4.93
CA ALA A 223 3.33 11.82 -5.47
C ALA A 223 2.34 10.88 -4.73
N VAL A 224 2.81 9.70 -4.30
CA VAL A 224 2.00 8.78 -3.48
C VAL A 224 1.81 9.32 -2.06
N ALA A 225 2.87 9.89 -1.47
CA ALA A 225 2.78 10.51 -0.16
C ALA A 225 1.79 11.69 -0.14
N ASP A 226 1.80 12.51 -1.18
CA ASP A 226 0.86 13.63 -1.35
C ASP A 226 -0.58 13.13 -1.55
N ALA A 227 -0.78 12.03 -2.29
CA ALA A 227 -2.10 11.40 -2.42
C ALA A 227 -2.61 10.85 -1.09
N ILE A 228 -1.75 10.23 -0.27
CA ILE A 228 -2.09 9.78 1.09
C ILE A 228 -2.45 10.98 1.97
N ALA A 229 -1.68 12.07 1.93
CA ALA A 229 -1.94 13.27 2.71
C ALA A 229 -3.30 13.90 2.33
N ARG A 230 -3.55 14.05 1.03
CA ARG A 230 -4.83 14.55 0.55
C ARG A 230 -6.00 13.64 0.93
N ALA A 231 -5.90 12.33 0.79
CA ALA A 231 -6.95 11.39 1.21
C ALA A 231 -7.23 11.46 2.71
N SER A 232 -6.20 11.77 3.51
CA SER A 232 -6.32 11.94 4.96
C SER A 232 -7.09 13.21 5.35
N THR A 233 -7.00 14.29 4.56
CA THR A 233 -7.41 15.64 4.98
C THR A 233 -8.47 16.28 4.10
N ASP A 234 -8.50 15.99 2.80
CA ASP A 234 -9.44 16.59 1.84
C ASP A 234 -10.75 15.80 1.76
N PRO A 235 -11.89 16.37 2.17
CA PRO A 235 -13.18 15.69 2.09
C PRO A 235 -13.67 15.47 0.65
N ALA A 236 -13.12 16.16 -0.35
CA ALA A 236 -13.47 16.01 -1.76
C ALA A 236 -12.67 14.91 -2.48
N MET A 237 -11.73 14.25 -1.77
CA MET A 237 -10.93 13.18 -2.34
C MET A 237 -11.82 12.00 -2.76
N PRO A 238 -11.67 11.43 -3.98
CA PRO A 238 -12.46 10.30 -4.43
C PRO A 238 -12.16 9.04 -3.62
N PHE A 239 -13.07 8.06 -3.69
CA PHE A 239 -12.89 6.76 -3.01
C PHE A 239 -11.62 6.03 -3.50
N ARG A 240 -11.36 6.06 -4.83
CA ARG A 240 -10.16 5.44 -5.45
C ARG A 240 -9.30 6.52 -6.09
N THR A 241 -7.99 6.39 -5.92
CA THR A 241 -7.01 7.29 -6.54
C THR A 241 -5.85 6.48 -7.08
N LEU A 242 -5.79 6.36 -8.40
CA LEU A 242 -4.61 5.86 -9.10
C LEU A 242 -3.49 6.91 -8.98
N VAL A 243 -2.27 6.46 -8.76
CA VAL A 243 -1.10 7.34 -8.70
C VAL A 243 -0.01 6.78 -9.60
N GLY A 244 0.39 7.56 -10.60
CA GLY A 244 1.36 7.19 -11.62
C GLY A 244 0.70 6.99 -12.99
N ALA A 245 1.35 7.51 -14.02
CA ALA A 245 0.85 7.43 -15.40
C ALA A 245 0.71 5.98 -15.89
N ASP A 246 1.60 5.09 -15.43
CA ASP A 246 1.55 3.65 -15.68
C ASP A 246 0.29 3.01 -15.07
N ALA A 247 -0.06 3.38 -13.84
CA ALA A 247 -1.27 2.87 -13.19
C ALA A 247 -2.53 3.30 -13.94
N GLU A 248 -2.61 4.58 -14.29
CA GLU A 248 -3.74 5.13 -15.05
C GLU A 248 -3.87 4.48 -16.43
N LEU A 249 -2.76 4.32 -17.16
CA LEU A 249 -2.75 3.69 -18.47
C LEU A 249 -3.19 2.22 -18.41
N ILE A 250 -2.64 1.45 -17.47
CA ILE A 250 -2.92 0.02 -17.34
C ILE A 250 -4.39 -0.20 -16.93
N ASP A 251 -4.90 0.56 -15.96
CA ASP A 251 -6.30 0.45 -15.53
C ASP A 251 -7.27 0.84 -16.65
N ALA A 252 -7.02 1.96 -17.32
CA ALA A 252 -7.83 2.41 -18.46
C ALA A 252 -7.82 1.38 -19.60
N THR A 253 -6.67 0.79 -19.90
CA THR A 253 -6.56 -0.26 -20.93
C THR A 253 -7.38 -1.48 -20.54
N LYS A 254 -7.18 -2.01 -19.33
CA LYS A 254 -7.89 -3.20 -18.85
C LYS A 254 -9.41 -3.02 -18.78
N THR A 255 -9.88 -1.85 -18.36
CA THR A 255 -11.31 -1.59 -18.17
C THR A 255 -12.05 -1.28 -19.48
N SER A 256 -11.32 -0.94 -20.54
CA SER A 256 -11.90 -0.58 -21.85
C SER A 256 -12.14 -1.75 -22.80
N MET A 257 -11.67 -2.97 -22.48
CA MET A 257 -11.69 -4.11 -23.39
C MET A 257 -11.91 -5.45 -22.66
N SER A 258 -12.10 -6.53 -23.44
CA SER A 258 -12.15 -7.89 -22.89
C SER A 258 -10.79 -8.32 -22.35
N PHE A 259 -10.76 -9.40 -21.55
CA PHE A 259 -9.51 -9.95 -21.04
C PHE A 259 -8.59 -10.43 -22.18
N GLU A 260 -9.15 -11.06 -23.18
CA GLU A 260 -8.42 -11.59 -24.36
C GLU A 260 -7.79 -10.47 -25.19
N ASP A 261 -8.51 -9.36 -25.36
CA ASP A 261 -7.98 -8.18 -26.05
C ASP A 261 -6.90 -7.49 -25.23
N PHE A 262 -7.11 -7.40 -23.90
CA PHE A 262 -6.12 -6.86 -22.97
C PHE A 262 -4.84 -7.70 -22.97
N GLU A 263 -4.95 -9.03 -22.90
CA GLU A 263 -3.80 -9.95 -22.97
C GLU A 263 -3.03 -9.73 -24.27
N THR A 264 -3.72 -9.70 -25.40
CA THR A 264 -3.11 -9.50 -26.72
C THR A 264 -2.40 -8.15 -26.81
N THR A 265 -3.04 -7.09 -26.29
CA THR A 265 -2.48 -5.73 -26.25
C THR A 265 -1.21 -5.69 -25.41
N MET A 266 -1.25 -6.27 -24.20
CA MET A 266 -0.10 -6.27 -23.29
C MET A 266 1.05 -7.12 -23.81
N ARG A 267 0.79 -8.30 -24.37
CA ARG A 267 1.84 -9.14 -25.00
C ARG A 267 2.53 -8.41 -26.15
N THR A 268 1.76 -7.73 -26.97
CA THR A 268 2.30 -6.95 -28.10
C THR A 268 3.12 -5.75 -27.62
N ALA A 269 2.59 -4.98 -26.66
CA ALA A 269 3.27 -3.78 -26.14
C ALA A 269 4.57 -4.12 -25.40
N LEU A 270 4.62 -5.27 -24.73
CA LEU A 270 5.79 -5.73 -23.97
C LEU A 270 6.77 -6.56 -24.81
N ASP A 271 6.46 -6.84 -26.07
CA ASP A 271 7.19 -7.84 -26.89
C ASP A 271 7.38 -9.16 -26.11
N TRP A 272 6.35 -9.55 -25.35
CA TRP A 272 6.41 -10.70 -24.45
C TRP A 272 5.67 -11.89 -25.06
N HIS A 273 6.44 -12.68 -25.77
CA HIS A 273 6.00 -13.91 -26.41
C HIS A 273 6.65 -15.09 -25.69
N ASP A 274 5.90 -16.19 -25.55
CA ASP A 274 6.36 -17.43 -24.89
C ASP A 274 7.52 -18.09 -25.65
#